data_4394c1070db855a3a1d1e43dc69d1555
#
_entry.id   4394c1070db855a3a1d1e43dc69d1555
#
_cell.length_a   1.000
_cell.length_b   1.000
_cell.length_c   1.000
_cell.angle_alpha   90.00
_cell.angle_beta   90.00
_cell.angle_gamma   90.00
#
_symmetry.space_group_name_H-M   'P 1'
#
loop_
_entity.id
_entity.type
_entity.pdbx_description
1 polymer ?
#
loop_
_entity_poly.entity_id
_entity_poly.type
_entity_poly.pdbx_seq_one_letter_code
_entity_poly.pdbx_strand_id
1 'polypeptide(L)'
;MKQIIGHCKEKHIYVVADECFMGFCEKNYSVLSLLCDYDNLIVVRAFTKLFAIPGVRLGYMLSKNDTIRQKVQRNLPEWNVSVLAQMAGEACSMESEYIKETASYVSRQRRLLSDGLKKLGFKVYKSDADFILFYSKLPLYDILLNKGILIRDCSNYVGLSEGYFRVAVKTYDENVRLLKVIGECIEKN
;
A
#
# COMPACT_ATOMS: atom_id res chain seq x y z
N MET A 1 13.34 -2.39 -12.82
CA MET A 1 12.87 -3.76 -12.47
C MET A 1 13.38 -4.83 -13.44
N LYS A 2 13.23 -4.69 -14.77
CA LYS A 2 13.67 -5.72 -15.74
C LYS A 2 15.15 -6.16 -15.54
N GLN A 3 16.06 -5.22 -15.36
CA GLN A 3 17.49 -5.51 -15.10
C GLN A 3 17.71 -6.30 -13.79
N ILE A 4 17.00 -5.93 -12.72
CA ILE A 4 17.09 -6.62 -11.43
C ILE A 4 16.61 -8.07 -11.56
N ILE A 5 15.43 -8.27 -12.19
CA ILE A 5 14.86 -9.62 -12.39
C ILE A 5 15.79 -10.48 -13.24
N GLY A 6 16.36 -9.91 -14.32
CA GLY A 6 17.32 -10.60 -15.18
C GLY A 6 18.58 -11.01 -14.44
N HIS A 7 19.19 -10.09 -13.70
CA HIS A 7 20.38 -10.40 -12.89
C HIS A 7 20.09 -11.47 -11.82
N CYS A 8 18.94 -11.38 -11.14
CA CYS A 8 18.52 -12.41 -10.19
C CYS A 8 18.32 -13.77 -10.86
N LYS A 9 17.82 -13.81 -12.10
CA LYS A 9 17.67 -15.05 -12.87
C LYS A 9 19.02 -15.73 -13.13
N GLU A 10 20.02 -14.95 -13.54
CA GLU A 10 21.40 -15.45 -13.75
C GLU A 10 22.02 -16.04 -12.50
N LYS A 11 21.61 -15.56 -11.32
CA LYS A 11 22.06 -16.03 -10.01
C LYS A 11 21.12 -17.08 -9.38
N HIS A 12 20.15 -17.58 -10.11
CA HIS A 12 19.12 -18.51 -9.60
C HIS A 12 18.35 -18.01 -8.39
N ILE A 13 18.15 -16.68 -8.31
CA ILE A 13 17.41 -16.01 -7.24
C ILE A 13 15.98 -15.73 -7.70
N TYR A 14 15.00 -16.08 -6.88
CA TYR A 14 13.61 -15.71 -7.11
C TYR A 14 13.36 -14.26 -6.69
N VAL A 15 12.54 -13.57 -7.49
CA VAL A 15 12.09 -12.21 -7.20
C VAL A 15 10.61 -12.24 -6.89
N VAL A 16 10.23 -11.80 -5.70
CA VAL A 16 8.84 -11.62 -5.30
C VAL A 16 8.52 -10.12 -5.35
N ALA A 17 7.65 -9.74 -6.27
CA ALA A 17 7.14 -8.39 -6.40
C ALA A 17 5.80 -8.27 -5.64
N ASP A 18 5.80 -7.55 -4.52
CA ASP A 18 4.56 -7.23 -3.80
C ASP A 18 3.87 -6.03 -4.46
N GLU A 19 2.78 -6.30 -5.15
CA GLU A 19 1.96 -5.31 -5.83
C GLU A 19 0.61 -5.06 -5.13
N CYS A 20 0.51 -5.35 -3.83
CA CYS A 20 -0.75 -5.19 -3.08
C CYS A 20 -1.31 -3.76 -3.08
N PHE A 21 -0.44 -2.76 -3.28
CA PHE A 21 -0.82 -1.35 -3.36
C PHE A 21 -0.81 -0.78 -4.78
N MET A 22 -0.54 -1.60 -5.78
CA MET A 22 -0.40 -1.14 -7.18
C MET A 22 -1.66 -0.48 -7.73
N GLY A 23 -2.85 -0.93 -7.29
CA GLY A 23 -4.12 -0.36 -7.71
C GLY A 23 -4.35 1.11 -7.32
N PHE A 24 -3.56 1.67 -6.40
CA PHE A 24 -3.63 3.09 -6.02
C PHE A 24 -2.70 4.00 -6.81
N CYS A 25 -1.82 3.43 -7.64
CA CYS A 25 -0.85 4.18 -8.41
C CYS A 25 -1.48 4.70 -9.72
N GLU A 26 -1.34 6.00 -10.01
CA GLU A 26 -1.77 6.57 -11.30
C GLU A 26 -0.97 6.01 -12.48
N LYS A 27 0.33 5.77 -12.25
CA LYS A 27 1.20 5.18 -13.25
C LYS A 27 1.27 3.67 -13.07
N ASN A 28 1.24 2.97 -14.17
CA ASN A 28 1.42 1.52 -14.14
C ASN A 28 2.91 1.17 -13.93
N TYR A 29 3.27 0.79 -12.71
CA TYR A 29 4.59 0.29 -12.35
C TYR A 29 4.64 -1.24 -12.28
N SER A 30 3.54 -1.92 -12.61
CA SER A 30 3.42 -3.37 -12.53
C SER A 30 4.45 -4.08 -13.38
N VAL A 31 4.99 -5.16 -12.83
CA VAL A 31 5.90 -6.08 -13.53
C VAL A 31 5.16 -7.28 -14.17
N LEU A 32 3.83 -7.27 -14.18
CA LEU A 32 3.02 -8.36 -14.78
C LEU A 32 3.40 -8.67 -16.22
N SER A 33 3.71 -7.66 -17.02
CA SER A 33 4.14 -7.86 -18.42
C SER A 33 5.44 -8.65 -18.56
N LEU A 34 6.22 -8.76 -17.49
CA LEU A 34 7.48 -9.51 -17.47
C LEU A 34 7.29 -10.98 -17.07
N LEU A 35 6.12 -11.39 -16.59
CA LEU A 35 5.87 -12.77 -16.16
C LEU A 35 6.11 -13.80 -17.29
N CYS A 36 5.82 -13.45 -18.53
CA CYS A 36 6.03 -14.35 -19.68
C CYS A 36 7.52 -14.59 -19.98
N ASP A 37 8.41 -13.65 -19.61
CA ASP A 37 9.84 -13.70 -19.92
C ASP A 37 10.67 -14.30 -18.77
N TYR A 38 10.17 -14.21 -17.52
CA TYR A 38 10.94 -14.51 -16.34
C TYR A 38 10.26 -15.56 -15.45
N ASP A 39 10.80 -16.78 -15.45
CA ASP A 39 10.35 -17.91 -14.63
C ASP A 39 10.77 -17.81 -13.15
N ASN A 40 11.69 -16.91 -12.81
CA ASN A 40 12.09 -16.56 -11.45
C ASN A 40 11.24 -15.42 -10.85
N LEU A 41 10.25 -14.87 -11.58
CA LEU A 41 9.39 -13.79 -11.10
C LEU A 41 8.10 -14.35 -10.50
N ILE A 42 7.76 -13.82 -9.34
CA ILE A 42 6.50 -14.04 -8.62
C ILE A 42 5.89 -12.67 -8.35
N VAL A 43 4.63 -12.47 -8.68
CA VAL A 43 3.88 -11.27 -8.34
C VAL A 43 2.78 -11.61 -7.36
N VAL A 44 2.69 -10.87 -6.25
CA VAL A 44 1.64 -11.01 -5.25
C VAL A 44 0.73 -9.80 -5.28
N ARG A 45 -0.58 -10.03 -5.21
CA ARG A 45 -1.62 -9.00 -5.16
C ARG A 45 -2.67 -9.35 -4.12
N ALA A 46 -3.40 -8.34 -3.63
CA ALA A 46 -4.48 -8.53 -2.67
C ALA A 46 -5.70 -7.67 -3.01
N PHE A 47 -6.87 -8.21 -2.76
CA PHE A 47 -8.14 -7.48 -2.82
C PHE A 47 -8.34 -6.59 -1.59
N THR A 48 -7.72 -6.96 -0.47
CA THR A 48 -7.98 -6.40 0.86
C THR A 48 -7.77 -4.89 0.99
N LYS A 49 -6.88 -4.30 0.19
CA LYS A 49 -6.55 -2.87 0.26
C LYS A 49 -7.44 -2.05 -0.67
N LEU A 50 -7.39 -2.36 -1.95
CA LEU A 50 -8.09 -1.61 -2.98
C LEU A 50 -9.61 -1.59 -2.79
N PHE A 51 -10.19 -2.72 -2.37
CA PHE A 51 -11.63 -2.87 -2.14
C PHE A 51 -12.05 -2.63 -0.67
N ALA A 52 -11.14 -2.15 0.18
CA ALA A 52 -11.40 -1.87 1.59
C ALA A 52 -12.03 -3.05 2.38
N ILE A 53 -11.65 -4.29 2.06
CA ILE A 53 -12.13 -5.53 2.68
C ILE A 53 -11.01 -6.28 3.44
N PRO A 54 -10.30 -5.65 4.38
CA PRO A 54 -9.14 -6.27 5.02
C PRO A 54 -9.51 -7.54 5.82
N GLY A 55 -10.73 -7.64 6.33
CA GLY A 55 -11.22 -8.79 7.08
C GLY A 55 -11.42 -10.06 6.25
N VAL A 56 -11.64 -9.94 4.95
CA VAL A 56 -11.88 -11.06 4.03
C VAL A 56 -10.65 -11.94 3.81
N ARG A 57 -9.44 -11.38 4.00
CA ARG A 57 -8.16 -12.10 3.88
C ARG A 57 -7.92 -12.77 2.52
N LEU A 58 -8.21 -12.05 1.42
CA LEU A 58 -8.08 -12.54 0.06
C LEU A 58 -6.91 -11.89 -0.68
N GLY A 59 -6.10 -12.70 -1.32
CA GLY A 59 -5.02 -12.30 -2.21
C GLY A 59 -4.69 -13.43 -3.17
N TYR A 60 -3.80 -13.17 -4.10
CA TYR A 60 -3.38 -14.14 -5.09
C TYR A 60 -1.93 -13.94 -5.52
N MET A 61 -1.37 -15.01 -6.04
CA MET A 61 -0.01 -15.05 -6.59
C MET A 61 -0.06 -15.40 -8.07
N LEU A 62 0.81 -14.76 -8.84
CA LEU A 62 1.02 -15.04 -10.25
C LEU A 62 2.48 -15.41 -10.49
N SER A 63 2.71 -16.49 -11.23
CA SER A 63 4.04 -16.90 -11.69
C SER A 63 3.90 -17.75 -12.94
N LYS A 64 4.84 -17.64 -13.85
CA LYS A 64 4.97 -18.54 -15.02
C LYS A 64 5.49 -19.93 -14.58
N ASN A 65 6.20 -20.02 -13.49
CA ASN A 65 6.89 -21.22 -13.04
C ASN A 65 5.93 -22.20 -12.35
N ASP A 66 5.61 -23.29 -13.05
CA ASP A 66 4.72 -24.35 -12.55
C ASP A 66 5.24 -25.00 -11.25
N THR A 67 6.55 -25.22 -11.16
CA THR A 67 7.16 -25.81 -9.98
C THR A 67 6.94 -24.96 -8.74
N ILE A 68 7.07 -23.63 -8.89
CA ILE A 68 6.78 -22.68 -7.78
C ILE A 68 5.32 -22.74 -7.41
N ARG A 69 4.41 -22.67 -8.39
CA ARG A 69 2.96 -22.70 -8.14
C ARG A 69 2.56 -23.96 -7.39
N GLN A 70 3.04 -25.13 -7.81
CA GLN A 70 2.79 -26.40 -7.15
C GLN A 70 3.38 -26.47 -5.74
N LYS A 71 4.60 -25.96 -5.53
CA LYS A 71 5.22 -25.92 -4.19
C LYS A 71 4.39 -25.04 -3.25
N VAL A 72 3.96 -23.86 -3.69
CA VAL A 72 3.11 -22.98 -2.88
C VAL A 72 1.79 -23.69 -2.58
N GLN A 73 1.12 -24.25 -3.58
CA GLN A 73 -0.16 -24.95 -3.39
C GLN A 73 -0.08 -26.08 -2.37
N ARG A 74 0.98 -26.89 -2.40
CA ARG A 74 1.19 -27.99 -1.45
C ARG A 74 1.45 -27.54 -0.01
N ASN A 75 1.88 -26.28 0.17
CA ASN A 75 2.17 -25.73 1.51
C ASN A 75 1.06 -24.78 2.02
N LEU A 76 0.02 -24.55 1.22
CA LEU A 76 -1.15 -23.82 1.70
C LEU A 76 -2.00 -24.74 2.60
N PRO A 77 -2.58 -24.21 3.69
CA PRO A 77 -3.55 -24.96 4.48
C PRO A 77 -4.74 -25.37 3.64
N GLU A 78 -5.33 -26.52 3.95
CA GLU A 78 -6.62 -26.86 3.38
C GLU A 78 -7.67 -25.81 3.75
N TRP A 79 -8.58 -25.51 2.81
CA TRP A 79 -9.65 -24.51 3.01
C TRP A 79 -9.12 -23.09 3.35
N ASN A 80 -7.92 -22.73 2.87
CA ASN A 80 -7.27 -21.45 3.15
C ASN A 80 -8.05 -20.21 2.67
N VAL A 81 -9.02 -20.39 1.77
CA VAL A 81 -9.90 -19.33 1.28
C VAL A 81 -11.35 -19.68 1.64
N SER A 82 -11.99 -18.88 2.48
CA SER A 82 -13.39 -19.08 2.86
C SER A 82 -14.33 -18.85 1.68
N VAL A 83 -15.53 -19.43 1.71
CA VAL A 83 -16.56 -19.20 0.69
C VAL A 83 -16.90 -17.72 0.55
N LEU A 84 -16.99 -16.99 1.66
CA LEU A 84 -17.21 -15.53 1.64
C LEU A 84 -16.08 -14.78 0.93
N ALA A 85 -14.83 -15.20 1.12
CA ALA A 85 -13.69 -14.60 0.41
C ALA A 85 -13.73 -14.92 -1.09
N GLN A 86 -14.13 -16.13 -1.48
CA GLN A 86 -14.29 -16.49 -2.90
C GLN A 86 -15.35 -15.62 -3.58
N MET A 87 -16.54 -15.53 -2.98
CA MET A 87 -17.63 -14.68 -3.49
C MET A 87 -17.23 -13.21 -3.59
N ALA A 88 -16.55 -12.69 -2.56
CA ALA A 88 -16.04 -11.32 -2.59
C ALA A 88 -15.00 -11.11 -3.71
N GLY A 89 -14.12 -12.08 -3.94
CA GLY A 89 -13.13 -12.03 -5.01
C GLY A 89 -13.76 -12.02 -6.40
N GLU A 90 -14.78 -12.85 -6.62
CA GLU A 90 -15.56 -12.87 -7.87
C GLU A 90 -16.22 -11.52 -8.11
N ALA A 91 -16.95 -10.97 -7.12
CA ALA A 91 -17.57 -9.66 -7.22
C ALA A 91 -16.54 -8.56 -7.52
N CYS A 92 -15.45 -8.48 -6.76
CA CYS A 92 -14.39 -7.49 -6.95
C CYS A 92 -13.71 -7.58 -8.33
N SER A 93 -13.62 -8.76 -8.91
CA SER A 93 -12.99 -8.96 -10.22
C SER A 93 -13.77 -8.33 -11.37
N MET A 94 -15.05 -8.08 -11.19
CA MET A 94 -15.95 -7.42 -12.17
C MET A 94 -15.88 -5.88 -12.09
N GLU A 95 -15.29 -5.32 -11.03
CA GLU A 95 -15.37 -3.89 -10.69
C GLU A 95 -14.22 -3.06 -11.28
N SER A 96 -14.02 -3.14 -12.60
CA SER A 96 -12.92 -2.43 -13.28
C SER A 96 -13.01 -0.90 -13.19
N GLU A 97 -14.24 -0.35 -13.19
CA GLU A 97 -14.47 1.09 -13.07
C GLU A 97 -14.15 1.59 -11.66
N TYR A 98 -14.58 0.86 -10.64
CA TYR A 98 -14.24 1.14 -9.24
C TYR A 98 -12.72 1.26 -9.04
N ILE A 99 -11.93 0.39 -9.67
CA ILE A 99 -10.45 0.43 -9.58
C ILE A 99 -9.91 1.76 -10.12
N LYS A 100 -10.38 2.21 -11.29
CA LYS A 100 -9.95 3.46 -11.91
C LYS A 100 -10.37 4.68 -11.11
N GLU A 101 -11.62 4.71 -10.67
CA GLU A 101 -12.17 5.79 -9.85
C GLU A 101 -11.42 5.90 -8.51
N THR A 102 -11.16 4.78 -7.85
CA THR A 102 -10.40 4.72 -6.60
C THR A 102 -8.98 5.26 -6.79
N ALA A 103 -8.25 4.83 -7.82
CA ALA A 103 -6.91 5.32 -8.10
C ALA A 103 -6.89 6.85 -8.32
N SER A 104 -7.84 7.36 -9.11
CA SER A 104 -8.00 8.79 -9.37
C SER A 104 -8.36 9.58 -8.10
N TYR A 105 -9.31 9.06 -7.31
CA TYR A 105 -9.72 9.69 -6.05
C TYR A 105 -8.56 9.76 -5.06
N VAL A 106 -7.90 8.63 -4.80
CA VAL A 106 -6.76 8.55 -3.88
C VAL A 106 -5.64 9.48 -4.32
N SER A 107 -5.37 9.59 -5.61
CA SER A 107 -4.35 10.50 -6.11
C SER A 107 -4.69 11.97 -5.82
N ARG A 108 -5.92 12.40 -6.01
CA ARG A 108 -6.36 13.76 -5.65
C ARG A 108 -6.23 14.00 -4.15
N GLN A 109 -6.70 13.07 -3.33
CA GLN A 109 -6.64 13.17 -1.88
C GLN A 109 -5.19 13.14 -1.35
N ARG A 110 -4.33 12.33 -1.96
CA ARG A 110 -2.90 12.29 -1.63
C ARG A 110 -2.21 13.63 -1.90
N ARG A 111 -2.53 14.28 -3.01
CA ARG A 111 -2.02 15.63 -3.31
C ARG A 111 -2.48 16.63 -2.26
N LEU A 112 -3.78 16.68 -1.96
CA LEU A 112 -4.34 17.57 -0.94
C LEU A 112 -3.63 17.40 0.40
N LEU A 113 -3.53 16.15 0.88
CA LEU A 113 -2.91 15.82 2.17
C LEU A 113 -1.41 16.13 2.19
N SER A 114 -0.69 15.77 1.12
CA SER A 114 0.73 16.07 0.97
C SER A 114 1.02 17.57 0.99
N ASP A 115 0.24 18.35 0.25
CA ASP A 115 0.43 19.80 0.16
C ASP A 115 0.02 20.49 1.46
N GLY A 116 -1.02 20.00 2.13
CA GLY A 116 -1.42 20.47 3.46
C GLY A 116 -0.31 20.24 4.51
N LEU A 117 0.26 19.04 4.55
CA LEU A 117 1.39 18.75 5.45
C LEU A 117 2.63 19.61 5.15
N LYS A 118 2.95 19.86 3.87
CA LYS A 118 4.05 20.77 3.50
C LYS A 118 3.80 22.20 3.95
N LYS A 119 2.56 22.70 3.79
CA LYS A 119 2.15 24.04 4.26
C LYS A 119 2.28 24.19 5.78
N LEU A 120 2.10 23.11 6.51
CA LEU A 120 2.33 23.05 7.97
C LEU A 120 3.83 22.92 8.34
N GLY A 121 4.74 22.97 7.37
CA GLY A 121 6.18 22.99 7.58
C GLY A 121 6.84 21.60 7.70
N PHE A 122 6.11 20.52 7.43
CA PHE A 122 6.68 19.17 7.52
C PHE A 122 7.48 18.78 6.27
N LYS A 123 8.51 17.96 6.48
CA LYS A 123 9.21 17.28 5.40
C LYS A 123 8.37 16.09 4.95
N VAL A 124 7.76 16.18 3.77
CA VAL A 124 6.89 15.15 3.19
C VAL A 124 7.64 14.39 2.11
N TYR A 125 7.60 13.07 2.17
CA TYR A 125 8.22 12.19 1.18
C TYR A 125 7.25 11.89 0.05
N LYS A 126 7.79 11.69 -1.16
CA LYS A 126 6.98 11.32 -2.33
C LYS A 126 6.28 9.98 -2.08
N SER A 127 5.00 9.91 -2.41
CA SER A 127 4.19 8.70 -2.35
C SER A 127 3.39 8.53 -3.63
N ASP A 128 3.25 7.28 -4.06
CA ASP A 128 2.39 6.87 -5.16
C ASP A 128 1.25 5.94 -4.67
N ALA A 129 1.26 5.53 -3.38
CA ALA A 129 0.26 4.68 -2.74
C ALA A 129 -0.81 5.49 -1.97
N ASP A 130 -1.64 4.80 -1.20
CA ASP A 130 -2.71 5.36 -0.35
C ASP A 130 -2.22 5.79 1.04
N PHE A 131 -0.93 6.08 1.19
CA PHE A 131 -0.35 6.58 2.43
C PHE A 131 0.80 7.57 2.14
N ILE A 132 1.11 8.42 3.13
CA ILE A 132 2.17 9.42 3.05
C ILE A 132 3.11 9.25 4.24
N LEU A 133 4.42 9.19 3.98
CA LEU A 133 5.48 9.29 4.97
C LEU A 133 5.88 10.75 5.11
N PHE A 134 6.00 11.24 6.34
CA PHE A 134 6.50 12.58 6.64
C PHE A 134 7.31 12.59 7.94
N TYR A 135 8.07 13.66 8.15
CA TYR A 135 8.87 13.85 9.35
C TYR A 135 8.40 15.08 10.12
N SER A 136 8.33 14.95 11.45
CA SER A 136 8.02 16.00 12.40
C SER A 136 8.95 15.90 13.62
N LYS A 137 9.35 17.04 14.18
CA LYS A 137 10.03 17.11 15.48
C LYS A 137 9.08 16.99 16.66
N LEU A 138 7.77 17.22 16.43
CA LEU A 138 6.75 17.09 17.45
C LEU A 138 6.38 15.62 17.64
N PRO A 139 6.07 15.15 18.85
CA PRO A 139 5.64 13.77 19.13
C PRO A 139 4.17 13.58 18.71
N LEU A 140 3.92 13.68 17.40
CA LEU A 140 2.57 13.71 16.83
C LEU A 140 1.74 12.45 17.12
N TYR A 141 2.38 11.30 17.34
CA TYR A 141 1.67 10.06 17.65
C TYR A 141 0.80 10.23 18.91
N ASP A 142 1.41 10.62 20.03
CA ASP A 142 0.71 10.76 21.31
C ASP A 142 -0.27 11.95 21.30
N ILE A 143 0.15 13.06 20.69
CA ILE A 143 -0.69 14.26 20.59
C ILE A 143 -1.98 13.96 19.83
N LEU A 144 -1.89 13.29 18.69
CA LEU A 144 -3.04 12.95 17.83
C LEU A 144 -3.88 11.82 18.42
N LEU A 145 -3.26 10.84 19.08
CA LEU A 145 -3.95 9.77 19.78
C LEU A 145 -4.90 10.32 20.84
N ASN A 146 -4.45 11.30 21.64
CA ASN A 146 -5.26 12.01 22.63
C ASN A 146 -6.43 12.81 22.01
N LYS A 147 -6.39 13.06 20.71
CA LYS A 147 -7.47 13.72 19.93
C LYS A 147 -8.31 12.72 19.11
N GLY A 148 -8.16 11.41 19.37
CA GLY A 148 -8.87 10.35 18.69
C GLY A 148 -8.42 10.12 17.24
N ILE A 149 -7.18 10.49 16.91
CA ILE A 149 -6.59 10.26 15.59
C ILE A 149 -5.36 9.37 15.72
N LEU A 150 -5.44 8.15 15.18
CA LEU A 150 -4.33 7.22 15.16
C LEU A 150 -3.52 7.36 13.86
N ILE A 151 -2.24 7.65 14.00
CA ILE A 151 -1.26 7.62 12.91
C ILE A 151 -0.24 6.50 13.14
N ARG A 152 0.53 6.15 12.14
CA ARG A 152 1.60 5.15 12.28
C ARG A 152 2.91 5.84 12.69
N ASP A 153 3.45 5.50 13.86
CA ASP A 153 4.84 5.76 14.21
C ASP A 153 5.75 4.78 13.46
N CYS A 154 6.73 5.32 12.74
CA CYS A 154 7.66 4.58 11.91
C CYS A 154 9.07 4.48 12.52
N SER A 155 9.25 4.84 13.77
CA SER A 155 10.55 4.80 14.48
C SER A 155 11.17 3.39 14.51
N ASN A 156 10.33 2.34 14.45
CA ASN A 156 10.74 0.94 14.46
C ASN A 156 11.12 0.37 13.08
N TYR A 157 11.11 1.19 12.02
CA TYR A 157 11.58 0.75 10.72
C TYR A 157 13.10 0.91 10.61
N VAL A 158 13.77 -0.09 10.04
CA VAL A 158 15.22 0.00 9.76
C VAL A 158 15.49 1.19 8.83
N GLY A 159 16.38 2.09 9.25
CA GLY A 159 16.73 3.31 8.50
C GLY A 159 15.84 4.51 8.79
N LEU A 160 14.82 4.37 9.64
CA LEU A 160 14.04 5.50 10.19
C LEU A 160 14.32 5.68 11.68
N SER A 161 13.97 6.83 12.23
CA SER A 161 14.13 7.18 13.65
C SER A 161 12.84 7.77 14.20
N GLU A 162 12.86 8.24 15.42
CA GLU A 162 11.77 9.06 15.99
C GLU A 162 11.45 10.26 15.10
N GLY A 163 10.20 10.65 15.06
CA GLY A 163 9.70 11.75 14.24
C GLY A 163 9.24 11.35 12.84
N TYR A 164 9.47 10.11 12.41
CA TYR A 164 8.91 9.61 11.14
C TYR A 164 7.52 9.01 11.36
N PHE A 165 6.55 9.60 10.69
CA PHE A 165 5.15 9.18 10.78
C PHE A 165 4.58 8.83 9.41
N ARG A 166 3.63 7.90 9.40
CA ARG A 166 2.89 7.53 8.21
C ARG A 166 1.38 7.72 8.44
N VAL A 167 0.73 8.41 7.53
CA VAL A 167 -0.72 8.62 7.53
C VAL A 167 -1.36 7.98 6.31
N ALA A 168 -2.56 7.44 6.47
CA ALA A 168 -3.34 6.95 5.34
C ALA A 168 -3.97 8.13 4.60
N VAL A 169 -4.07 8.00 3.29
CA VAL A 169 -4.92 8.87 2.46
C VAL A 169 -6.34 8.36 2.58
N LYS A 170 -7.23 9.18 3.12
CA LYS A 170 -8.61 8.82 3.40
C LYS A 170 -9.61 9.69 2.60
N THR A 171 -10.83 9.79 3.10
CA THR A 171 -11.84 10.70 2.53
C THR A 171 -11.41 12.16 2.67
N TYR A 172 -12.02 13.04 1.88
CA TYR A 172 -11.73 14.47 1.94
C TYR A 172 -11.88 15.02 3.36
N ASP A 173 -13.01 14.73 4.00
CA ASP A 173 -13.31 15.25 5.34
C ASP A 173 -12.34 14.74 6.41
N GLU A 174 -11.96 13.46 6.34
CA GLU A 174 -10.97 12.89 7.25
C GLU A 174 -9.57 13.50 7.05
N ASN A 175 -9.17 13.73 5.80
CA ASN A 175 -7.89 14.37 5.47
C ASN A 175 -7.86 15.83 5.95
N VAL A 176 -8.94 16.59 5.72
CA VAL A 176 -9.08 17.97 6.20
C VAL A 176 -9.08 18.02 7.72
N ARG A 177 -9.80 17.12 8.38
CA ARG A 177 -9.80 17.00 9.84
C ARG A 177 -8.39 16.75 10.39
N LEU A 178 -7.65 15.82 9.79
CA LEU A 178 -6.27 15.53 10.19
C LEU A 178 -5.38 16.77 10.09
N LEU A 179 -5.41 17.47 8.95
CA LEU A 179 -4.62 18.69 8.74
C LEU A 179 -4.98 19.80 9.73
N LYS A 180 -6.27 20.00 10.01
CA LYS A 180 -6.76 20.99 10.98
C LYS A 180 -6.23 20.67 12.38
N VAL A 181 -6.39 19.43 12.84
CA VAL A 181 -5.95 19.02 14.18
C VAL A 181 -4.43 19.12 14.33
N ILE A 182 -3.66 18.79 13.30
CA ILE A 182 -2.19 18.98 13.32
C ILE A 182 -1.85 20.48 13.40
N GLY A 183 -2.52 21.34 12.63
CA GLY A 183 -2.31 22.79 12.67
C GLY A 183 -2.54 23.37 14.07
N GLU A 184 -3.66 23.01 14.71
CA GLU A 184 -3.96 23.41 16.10
C GLU A 184 -2.91 22.94 17.12
N CYS A 185 -2.22 21.83 16.84
CA CYS A 185 -1.15 21.33 17.71
C CYS A 185 0.15 22.13 17.55
N ILE A 186 0.42 22.63 16.33
CA ILE A 186 1.62 23.44 16.07
C ILE A 186 1.48 24.82 16.73
N GLU A 187 0.29 25.43 16.68
CA GLU A 187 0.03 26.77 17.26
C GLU A 187 0.12 26.79 18.79
N LYS A 188 0.01 25.64 19.45
CA LYS A 188 0.01 25.52 20.93
C LYS A 188 1.38 25.13 21.51
N ASN A 189 2.35 24.82 20.67
CA ASN A 189 3.72 24.47 21.05
C ASN A 189 4.72 25.49 20.52
#